data_3db932f2146c3c778b6e662cde8ee7c6
#
_entry.id   3db932f2146c3c778b6e662cde8ee7c6
#
_cell.length_a   1.000
_cell.length_b   1.000
_cell.length_c   1.000
_cell.angle_alpha   90.00
_cell.angle_beta   90.00
_cell.angle_gamma   90.00
#
_symmetry.space_group_name_H-M   'P 1'
#
loop_
_entity.id
_entity.type
_entity.pdbx_description
1 polymer ?
#
loop_
_entity_poly.entity_id
_entity_poly.type
_entity_poly.pdbx_seq_one_letter_code
_entity_poly.pdbx_strand_id
1 'polypeptide(L)'
;MQKNNQDTSVVYTPAQAVNIESQNGSKRRRRFVLPAAITFLVVAAIAAWYLLFIADFSRAQAVEAGSNALFFKIDEEGTLWGWGQNDGLLGDGSTTYRERPVKILHHIQQGSASKTHVLAVDENGTLWAWGKNDFGQLGNGTKTSSQKPVIIMENVKQAAAGESYSLAVGIDGTLYAWGRDVVDWPSSNGEDNWDKHSTHPVRMMDNVRQASAGLQFIMVVRNDGSLWGWGHNESGQLGNGTTDESPRPIRILDNVRQVSAGAAHAMAIRNDGSLWAWGDNESCQLGDGTSKNRELPVKILDNVSQVSAGNNYSMAVLNTGQLFGWGNNQNGQCSLTKSYLIAKPEKVADGVKSVSCCDLSSIYLTKEDKVCILPSY
;
A
#
# COMPACT_ATOMS: atom_id res chain seq x y z
N MET A 1 30.02 37.13 -20.02
CA MET A 1 30.60 36.33 -18.91
C MET A 1 29.77 35.07 -18.78
N GLN A 2 30.28 33.97 -19.32
CA GLN A 2 29.69 32.64 -19.24
C GLN A 2 29.98 32.05 -17.85
N LYS A 3 28.99 31.43 -17.22
CA LYS A 3 29.21 30.46 -16.17
C LYS A 3 28.47 29.17 -16.51
N ASN A 4 29.26 28.15 -16.78
CA ASN A 4 28.86 26.76 -16.96
C ASN A 4 28.19 26.22 -15.70
N ASN A 5 27.02 25.64 -15.84
CA ASN A 5 26.47 24.65 -14.93
C ASN A 5 26.80 23.28 -15.50
N GLN A 6 27.65 22.56 -14.81
CA GLN A 6 27.89 21.13 -15.07
C GLN A 6 26.80 20.30 -14.38
N ASP A 7 26.05 19.63 -15.22
CA ASP A 7 25.06 18.62 -14.87
C ASP A 7 25.82 17.31 -14.56
N THR A 8 25.78 16.84 -13.33
CA THR A 8 26.34 15.52 -12.96
C THR A 8 25.23 14.48 -12.92
N SER A 9 24.91 13.94 -14.09
CA SER A 9 24.13 12.71 -14.20
C SER A 9 25.00 11.51 -13.84
N VAL A 10 24.69 10.82 -12.74
CA VAL A 10 25.30 9.54 -12.38
C VAL A 10 24.69 8.44 -13.26
N VAL A 11 25.46 7.99 -14.25
CA VAL A 11 25.11 6.84 -15.08
C VAL A 11 25.69 5.59 -14.42
N TYR A 12 24.87 4.64 -14.00
CA TYR A 12 25.32 3.31 -13.62
C TYR A 12 25.54 2.45 -14.87
N THR A 13 26.80 2.10 -15.15
CA THR A 13 27.17 1.10 -16.15
C THR A 13 27.35 -0.28 -15.49
N PRO A 14 26.98 -1.40 -16.16
CA PRO A 14 27.19 -2.73 -15.64
C PRO A 14 28.69 -3.09 -15.60
N ALA A 15 29.11 -3.80 -14.57
CA ALA A 15 30.48 -4.23 -14.35
C ALA A 15 31.00 -5.07 -15.52
N GLN A 16 32.04 -4.58 -16.19
CA GLN A 16 32.82 -5.34 -17.15
C GLN A 16 33.73 -6.35 -16.42
N ALA A 17 33.72 -7.59 -16.87
CA ALA A 17 34.61 -8.63 -16.45
C ALA A 17 36.07 -8.24 -16.83
N VAL A 18 36.94 -8.14 -15.85
CA VAL A 18 38.36 -7.91 -16.05
C VAL A 18 39.05 -9.25 -16.32
N ASN A 19 39.49 -9.43 -17.57
CA ASN A 19 40.45 -10.48 -17.95
C ASN A 19 41.83 -10.13 -17.42
N ILE A 20 42.35 -10.94 -16.50
CA ILE A 20 43.75 -10.85 -16.07
C ILE A 20 44.55 -11.92 -16.79
N GLU A 21 45.35 -11.50 -17.77
CA GLU A 21 46.35 -12.34 -18.37
C GLU A 21 47.46 -12.67 -17.38
N SER A 22 47.84 -13.94 -17.37
CA SER A 22 48.87 -14.53 -16.52
C SER A 22 50.27 -14.11 -16.95
N GLN A 23 51.07 -13.50 -16.05
CA GLN A 23 52.53 -13.56 -16.13
C GLN A 23 53.06 -14.57 -15.14
N ASN A 24 53.83 -15.51 -15.66
CA ASN A 24 54.54 -16.60 -15.00
C ASN A 24 55.55 -16.07 -13.97
N GLY A 25 55.36 -16.44 -12.73
CA GLY A 25 56.39 -16.36 -11.68
C GLY A 25 56.21 -17.53 -10.71
N SER A 26 57.07 -18.52 -10.81
CA SER A 26 57.06 -19.76 -10.01
C SER A 26 57.28 -19.45 -8.52
N LYS A 27 56.17 -19.41 -7.75
CA LYS A 27 56.18 -19.58 -6.29
C LYS A 27 55.24 -20.71 -5.92
N ARG A 28 55.81 -21.80 -5.35
CA ARG A 28 55.07 -22.93 -4.78
C ARG A 28 53.93 -22.43 -3.86
N ARG A 29 52.73 -22.33 -4.36
CA ARG A 29 51.51 -22.13 -3.54
C ARG A 29 51.16 -23.47 -2.90
N ARG A 30 51.28 -23.57 -1.58
CA ARG A 30 50.60 -24.61 -0.80
C ARG A 30 49.13 -24.48 -1.07
N ARG A 31 48.56 -25.42 -1.83
CA ARG A 31 47.11 -25.57 -1.94
C ARG A 31 46.60 -25.99 -0.57
N PHE A 32 45.96 -25.07 0.14
CA PHE A 32 45.07 -25.45 1.23
C PHE A 32 43.87 -26.13 0.60
N VAL A 33 43.89 -27.44 0.55
CA VAL A 33 42.70 -28.27 0.25
C VAL A 33 41.91 -28.30 1.55
N LEU A 34 40.85 -27.50 1.66
CA LEU A 34 39.88 -27.68 2.74
C LEU A 34 39.37 -29.12 2.67
N PRO A 35 39.29 -29.85 3.80
CA PRO A 35 38.73 -31.20 3.81
C PRO A 35 37.31 -31.16 3.20
N ALA A 36 37.00 -32.11 2.35
CA ALA A 36 35.70 -32.21 1.65
C ALA A 36 34.50 -32.13 2.62
N ALA A 37 34.68 -32.58 3.86
CA ALA A 37 33.69 -32.42 4.94
C ALA A 37 33.39 -30.99 5.32
N ILE A 38 34.39 -30.08 5.35
CA ILE A 38 34.19 -28.67 5.67
C ILE A 38 33.48 -27.94 4.52
N THR A 39 33.88 -28.28 3.27
CA THR A 39 33.19 -27.73 2.08
C THR A 39 31.73 -28.16 2.03
N PHE A 40 31.41 -29.44 2.36
CA PHE A 40 30.03 -29.96 2.40
C PHE A 40 29.22 -29.30 3.51
N LEU A 41 29.79 -29.07 4.70
CA LEU A 41 29.13 -28.39 5.82
C LEU A 41 28.84 -26.92 5.49
N VAL A 42 29.76 -26.22 4.82
CA VAL A 42 29.56 -24.82 4.40
C VAL A 42 28.45 -24.73 3.33
N VAL A 43 28.47 -25.62 2.33
CA VAL A 43 27.41 -25.67 1.29
C VAL A 43 26.06 -26.06 1.90
N ALA A 44 26.04 -27.04 2.83
CA ALA A 44 24.81 -27.42 3.54
C ALA A 44 24.29 -26.28 4.45
N ALA A 45 25.17 -25.54 5.11
CA ALA A 45 24.79 -24.39 5.91
C ALA A 45 24.26 -23.24 5.04
N ILE A 46 24.86 -22.98 3.87
CA ILE A 46 24.36 -21.99 2.90
C ILE A 46 23.04 -22.45 2.31
N ALA A 47 22.87 -23.72 1.96
CA ALA A 47 21.63 -24.27 1.46
C ALA A 47 20.52 -24.27 2.52
N ALA A 48 20.84 -24.64 3.78
CA ALA A 48 19.89 -24.55 4.89
C ALA A 48 19.51 -23.10 5.20
N TRP A 49 20.47 -22.18 5.13
CA TRP A 49 20.24 -20.76 5.29
C TRP A 49 19.39 -20.16 4.15
N TYR A 50 19.64 -20.59 2.89
CA TYR A 50 18.85 -20.23 1.72
C TYR A 50 17.43 -20.80 1.78
N LEU A 51 17.28 -22.06 2.28
CA LEU A 51 15.97 -22.68 2.51
C LEU A 51 15.21 -22.00 3.65
N LEU A 52 15.86 -21.58 4.73
CA LEU A 52 15.26 -20.78 5.78
C LEU A 52 14.85 -19.39 5.28
N PHE A 53 15.67 -18.78 4.44
CA PHE A 53 15.37 -17.49 3.79
C PHE A 53 14.13 -17.59 2.87
N ILE A 54 14.03 -18.68 2.06
CA ILE A 54 12.83 -18.93 1.24
C ILE A 54 11.63 -19.28 2.11
N ALA A 55 11.81 -20.01 3.22
CA ALA A 55 10.74 -20.34 4.14
C ALA A 55 10.17 -19.09 4.84
N ASP A 56 11.01 -18.10 5.17
CA ASP A 56 10.57 -16.81 5.72
C ASP A 56 9.71 -15.99 4.74
N PHE A 57 9.82 -16.25 3.41
CA PHE A 57 8.98 -15.64 2.38
C PHE A 57 7.75 -16.48 1.99
N SER A 58 7.69 -17.75 2.39
CA SER A 58 6.77 -18.75 1.81
C SER A 58 5.39 -18.86 2.46
N ARG A 59 5.13 -18.18 3.58
CA ARG A 59 3.84 -18.27 4.29
C ARG A 59 3.37 -16.88 4.72
N ALA A 60 2.64 -16.22 3.83
CA ALA A 60 2.03 -14.93 4.14
C ALA A 60 0.51 -15.07 4.18
N GLN A 61 -0.14 -14.48 5.17
CA GLN A 61 -1.59 -14.38 5.27
C GLN A 61 -2.10 -13.12 4.56
N ALA A 62 -1.36 -12.02 4.66
CA ALA A 62 -1.66 -10.74 4.03
C ALA A 62 -0.38 -10.01 3.64
N VAL A 63 -0.50 -9.11 2.67
CA VAL A 63 0.58 -8.25 2.18
C VAL A 63 0.09 -6.81 2.11
N GLU A 64 0.99 -5.86 2.37
CA GLU A 64 0.76 -4.43 2.25
C GLU A 64 1.95 -3.75 1.55
N ALA A 65 1.65 -2.86 0.61
CA ALA A 65 2.63 -1.99 -0.01
C ALA A 65 2.59 -0.61 0.66
N GLY A 66 3.76 -0.13 1.11
CA GLY A 66 3.97 1.24 1.53
C GLY A 66 4.61 2.07 0.40
N SER A 67 4.83 3.36 0.62
CA SER A 67 5.49 4.21 -0.37
C SER A 67 6.97 3.85 -0.54
N ASN A 68 7.56 4.23 -1.69
CA ASN A 68 8.99 4.13 -1.96
C ASN A 68 9.59 2.72 -1.75
N ALA A 69 8.92 1.67 -2.26
CA ALA A 69 9.38 0.29 -2.12
C ALA A 69 9.55 -0.17 -0.65
N LEU A 70 8.67 0.25 0.23
CA LEU A 70 8.46 -0.29 1.56
C LEU A 70 7.38 -1.36 1.49
N PHE A 71 7.63 -2.53 2.07
CA PHE A 71 6.73 -3.67 2.01
C PHE A 71 6.52 -4.29 3.38
N PHE A 72 5.32 -4.82 3.59
CA PHE A 72 4.95 -5.57 4.78
C PHE A 72 4.30 -6.90 4.40
N LYS A 73 4.47 -7.92 5.23
CA LYS A 73 3.69 -9.15 5.22
C LYS A 73 3.27 -9.50 6.63
N ILE A 74 2.11 -10.09 6.76
CA ILE A 74 1.64 -10.75 7.98
C ILE A 74 1.71 -12.26 7.70
N ASP A 75 2.45 -13.00 8.51
CA ASP A 75 2.54 -14.46 8.38
C ASP A 75 1.34 -15.18 9.04
N GLU A 76 1.30 -16.50 8.96
CA GLU A 76 0.22 -17.32 9.51
C GLU A 76 0.12 -17.23 11.05
N GLU A 77 1.21 -16.84 11.72
CA GLU A 77 1.29 -16.66 13.17
C GLU A 77 0.91 -15.23 13.60
N GLY A 78 0.50 -14.38 12.64
CA GLY A 78 0.16 -12.98 12.89
C GLY A 78 1.39 -12.08 13.09
N THR A 79 2.61 -12.53 12.74
CA THR A 79 3.80 -11.67 12.84
C THR A 79 3.83 -10.70 11.66
N LEU A 80 3.90 -9.40 11.97
CA LEU A 80 4.15 -8.35 10.98
C LEU A 80 5.65 -8.24 10.71
N TRP A 81 6.02 -8.49 9.46
CA TRP A 81 7.36 -8.32 8.94
C TRP A 81 7.40 -7.13 8.00
N GLY A 82 8.51 -6.37 8.00
CA GLY A 82 8.71 -5.26 7.08
C GLY A 82 10.10 -5.27 6.45
N TRP A 83 10.23 -4.78 5.20
CA TRP A 83 11.50 -4.63 4.48
C TRP A 83 11.43 -3.54 3.42
N GLY A 84 12.56 -3.18 2.86
CA GLY A 84 12.69 -2.16 1.81
C GLY A 84 13.16 -0.82 2.33
N GLN A 85 12.73 0.25 1.67
CA GLN A 85 13.08 1.63 2.01
C GLN A 85 12.54 1.99 3.41
N ASN A 86 13.36 2.68 4.21
CA ASN A 86 13.01 2.99 5.59
C ASN A 86 13.36 4.44 5.96
N ASP A 87 12.44 5.34 5.70
CA ASP A 87 12.49 6.73 6.17
C ASP A 87 11.83 6.89 7.56
N GLY A 88 11.95 5.88 8.42
CA GLY A 88 11.30 5.80 9.73
C GLY A 88 9.90 5.19 9.70
N LEU A 89 9.50 4.63 8.53
CA LEU A 89 8.18 4.02 8.32
C LEU A 89 8.16 2.51 8.55
N LEU A 90 9.34 1.87 8.69
CA LEU A 90 9.40 0.42 8.86
C LEU A 90 8.87 -0.02 10.24
N GLY A 91 9.07 0.79 11.27
CA GLY A 91 8.63 0.47 12.63
C GLY A 91 9.66 -0.29 13.48
N ASP A 92 10.87 -0.54 12.96
CA ASP A 92 11.94 -1.24 13.65
C ASP A 92 12.78 -0.34 14.58
N GLY A 93 12.43 0.95 14.67
CA GLY A 93 13.14 1.95 15.48
C GLY A 93 14.36 2.55 14.78
N SER A 94 14.50 2.37 13.46
CA SER A 94 15.60 2.90 12.67
C SER A 94 15.10 3.61 11.41
N THR A 95 16.04 4.22 10.67
CA THR A 95 15.82 4.75 9.31
C THR A 95 16.67 4.01 8.28
N THR A 96 17.18 2.83 8.63
CA THR A 96 18.09 2.07 7.79
C THR A 96 17.32 1.18 6.82
N TYR A 97 17.67 1.24 5.54
CA TYR A 97 17.16 0.31 4.52
C TYR A 97 17.33 -1.15 4.97
N ARG A 98 16.26 -1.94 4.80
CA ARG A 98 16.26 -3.37 5.13
C ARG A 98 16.10 -4.21 3.87
N GLU A 99 17.18 -4.83 3.45
CA GLU A 99 17.17 -5.78 2.33
C GLU A 99 16.32 -7.02 2.64
N ARG A 100 16.23 -7.39 3.92
CA ARG A 100 15.53 -8.59 4.42
C ARG A 100 14.42 -8.22 5.38
N PRO A 101 13.33 -9.02 5.43
CA PRO A 101 12.28 -8.82 6.41
C PRO A 101 12.79 -8.80 7.84
N VAL A 102 12.36 -7.80 8.60
CA VAL A 102 12.57 -7.70 10.05
C VAL A 102 11.23 -7.75 10.77
N LYS A 103 11.20 -8.35 11.96
CA LYS A 103 9.99 -8.42 12.78
C LYS A 103 9.65 -7.05 13.36
N ILE A 104 8.39 -6.66 13.28
CA ILE A 104 7.89 -5.37 13.79
C ILE A 104 6.94 -5.59 14.97
N LEU A 105 5.89 -6.38 14.77
CA LEU A 105 4.85 -6.68 15.77
C LEU A 105 4.41 -8.14 15.66
N HIS A 106 3.71 -8.61 16.69
CA HIS A 106 3.06 -9.92 16.73
C HIS A 106 1.54 -9.78 16.82
N HIS A 107 0.82 -10.86 16.49
CA HIS A 107 -0.64 -10.96 16.56
C HIS A 107 -1.39 -9.93 15.72
N ILE A 108 -0.79 -9.48 14.61
CA ILE A 108 -1.40 -8.52 13.69
C ILE A 108 -2.32 -9.25 12.71
N GLN A 109 -3.53 -8.72 12.54
CA GLN A 109 -4.51 -9.21 11.58
C GLN A 109 -4.67 -8.30 10.34
N GLN A 110 -4.32 -7.00 10.47
CA GLN A 110 -4.46 -6.03 9.38
C GLN A 110 -3.40 -4.95 9.47
N GLY A 111 -2.82 -4.58 8.32
CA GLY A 111 -1.95 -3.44 8.13
C GLY A 111 -2.58 -2.43 7.18
N SER A 112 -2.12 -1.19 7.24
CA SER A 112 -2.37 -0.16 6.24
C SER A 112 -1.22 0.83 6.24
N ALA A 113 -0.58 1.00 5.10
CA ALA A 113 0.59 1.85 4.95
C ALA A 113 0.33 2.98 3.95
N SER A 114 0.78 4.19 4.27
CA SER A 114 0.74 5.36 3.40
C SER A 114 2.16 5.90 3.15
N LYS A 115 2.27 7.07 2.53
CA LYS A 115 3.55 7.77 2.33
C LYS A 115 4.18 8.28 3.61
N THR A 116 3.42 8.43 4.66
CA THR A 116 3.85 9.16 5.84
C THR A 116 3.81 8.33 7.11
N HIS A 117 2.90 7.37 7.22
CA HIS A 117 2.71 6.58 8.43
C HIS A 117 2.07 5.23 8.13
N VAL A 118 2.13 4.36 9.09
CA VAL A 118 1.60 3.00 9.05
C VAL A 118 0.68 2.79 10.23
N LEU A 119 -0.41 2.07 9.99
CA LEU A 119 -1.38 1.61 10.96
C LEU A 119 -1.41 0.08 10.97
N ALA A 120 -1.55 -0.52 12.12
CA ALA A 120 -1.74 -1.97 12.25
C ALA A 120 -2.79 -2.27 13.33
N VAL A 121 -3.63 -3.26 13.09
CA VAL A 121 -4.64 -3.74 14.06
C VAL A 121 -4.26 -5.15 14.47
N ASP A 122 -4.17 -5.41 15.76
CA ASP A 122 -3.91 -6.74 16.29
C ASP A 122 -5.19 -7.58 16.47
N GLU A 123 -5.05 -8.85 16.81
CA GLU A 123 -6.14 -9.81 17.01
C GLU A 123 -7.11 -9.40 18.13
N ASN A 124 -6.65 -8.59 19.10
CA ASN A 124 -7.44 -8.09 20.21
C ASN A 124 -8.18 -6.78 19.85
N GLY A 125 -7.95 -6.26 18.64
CA GLY A 125 -8.51 -4.99 18.18
C GLY A 125 -7.74 -3.78 18.69
N THR A 126 -6.48 -3.92 19.12
CA THR A 126 -5.61 -2.79 19.46
C THR A 126 -5.07 -2.17 18.16
N LEU A 127 -5.24 -0.86 18.02
CA LEU A 127 -4.67 -0.08 16.91
C LEU A 127 -3.30 0.45 17.31
N TRP A 128 -2.31 0.15 16.46
CA TRP A 128 -0.95 0.63 16.51
C TRP A 128 -0.68 1.61 15.38
N ALA A 129 0.15 2.65 15.60
CA ALA A 129 0.57 3.60 14.58
C ALA A 129 2.04 3.96 14.73
N TRP A 130 2.73 4.25 13.60
CA TRP A 130 4.10 4.78 13.57
C TRP A 130 4.38 5.51 12.27
N GLY A 131 5.49 6.26 12.23
CA GLY A 131 5.89 7.07 11.09
C GLY A 131 5.86 8.57 11.41
N LYS A 132 5.61 9.41 10.38
CA LYS A 132 5.49 10.87 10.51
C LYS A 132 4.24 11.26 11.27
N ASN A 133 4.30 12.40 11.98
CA ASN A 133 3.21 12.87 12.84
C ASN A 133 3.04 14.40 12.85
N ASP A 134 3.52 15.09 11.82
CA ASP A 134 3.50 16.55 11.75
C ASP A 134 2.10 17.15 11.87
N PHE A 135 1.08 16.39 11.45
CA PHE A 135 -0.33 16.77 11.50
C PHE A 135 -1.14 16.00 12.57
N GLY A 136 -0.49 15.19 13.41
CA GLY A 136 -1.17 14.36 14.39
C GLY A 136 -1.75 13.07 13.83
N GLN A 137 -1.32 12.64 12.63
CA GLN A 137 -1.84 11.45 11.95
C GLN A 137 -1.60 10.13 12.68
N LEU A 138 -0.70 10.06 13.66
CA LEU A 138 -0.58 8.90 14.54
C LEU A 138 -1.74 8.79 15.53
N GLY A 139 -2.33 9.90 15.97
CA GLY A 139 -3.48 9.90 16.89
C GLY A 139 -3.11 9.72 18.37
N ASN A 140 -1.84 9.86 18.74
CA ASN A 140 -1.31 9.63 20.09
C ASN A 140 -1.31 10.89 21.01
N GLY A 141 -2.02 11.94 20.60
CA GLY A 141 -2.10 13.21 21.34
C GLY A 141 -0.95 14.15 21.08
N THR A 142 -0.01 13.82 20.21
CA THR A 142 1.17 14.62 19.90
C THR A 142 1.30 14.90 18.40
N LYS A 143 2.28 15.71 18.03
CA LYS A 143 2.76 15.88 16.65
C LYS A 143 4.19 15.34 16.46
N THR A 144 4.65 14.51 17.39
CA THR A 144 6.00 13.93 17.35
C THR A 144 5.96 12.60 16.59
N SER A 145 6.78 12.47 15.55
CA SER A 145 6.95 11.25 14.75
C SER A 145 7.48 10.11 15.61
N SER A 146 7.11 8.88 15.28
CA SER A 146 7.60 7.68 15.97
C SER A 146 8.12 6.66 14.96
N GLN A 147 9.36 6.21 15.15
CA GLN A 147 9.96 5.11 14.37
C GLN A 147 9.59 3.72 14.91
N LYS A 148 8.83 3.67 16.00
CA LYS A 148 8.34 2.43 16.61
C LYS A 148 6.82 2.48 16.75
N PRO A 149 6.14 1.33 16.69
CA PRO A 149 4.71 1.26 16.94
C PRO A 149 4.32 1.82 18.31
N VAL A 150 3.28 2.67 18.33
CA VAL A 150 2.65 3.19 19.55
C VAL A 150 1.17 2.83 19.56
N ILE A 151 0.62 2.49 20.72
CA ILE A 151 -0.80 2.17 20.88
C ILE A 151 -1.62 3.46 20.78
N ILE A 152 -2.72 3.40 20.02
CA ILE A 152 -3.61 4.55 19.78
C ILE A 152 -4.97 4.36 20.44
N MET A 153 -5.64 3.23 20.16
CA MET A 153 -6.95 2.92 20.73
C MET A 153 -7.22 1.41 20.66
N GLU A 154 -8.25 0.98 21.36
CA GLU A 154 -8.73 -0.40 21.39
C GLU A 154 -10.06 -0.57 20.65
N ASN A 155 -10.53 -1.82 20.49
CA ASN A 155 -11.80 -2.16 19.85
C ASN A 155 -11.91 -1.73 18.39
N VAL A 156 -10.81 -1.79 17.64
CA VAL A 156 -10.72 -1.51 16.20
C VAL A 156 -10.78 -2.81 15.42
N LYS A 157 -11.57 -2.85 14.34
CA LYS A 157 -11.60 -3.98 13.40
C LYS A 157 -10.90 -3.69 12.08
N GLN A 158 -10.74 -2.39 11.73
CA GLN A 158 -10.11 -1.98 10.47
C GLN A 158 -9.51 -0.59 10.63
N ALA A 159 -8.34 -0.36 10.02
CA ALA A 159 -7.72 0.95 9.89
C ALA A 159 -7.35 1.25 8.43
N ALA A 160 -7.30 2.53 8.06
CA ALA A 160 -6.84 2.98 6.76
C ALA A 160 -6.00 4.25 6.90
N ALA A 161 -4.78 4.22 6.35
CA ALA A 161 -3.85 5.33 6.37
C ALA A 161 -4.01 6.16 5.10
N GLY A 162 -4.42 7.42 5.22
CA GLY A 162 -4.35 8.43 4.18
C GLY A 162 -2.97 9.08 4.10
N GLU A 163 -2.78 10.14 3.30
CA GLU A 163 -1.46 10.78 3.19
C GLU A 163 -1.01 11.42 4.52
N SER A 164 -1.88 12.18 5.15
CA SER A 164 -1.58 12.90 6.41
C SER A 164 -2.70 12.77 7.44
N TYR A 165 -3.55 11.77 7.29
CA TYR A 165 -4.68 11.48 8.17
C TYR A 165 -4.89 9.97 8.29
N SER A 166 -5.67 9.58 9.27
CA SER A 166 -5.97 8.19 9.58
C SER A 166 -7.45 7.98 9.81
N LEU A 167 -7.91 6.79 9.46
CA LEU A 167 -9.25 6.30 9.71
C LEU A 167 -9.17 5.01 10.53
N ALA A 168 -10.13 4.82 11.43
CA ALA A 168 -10.35 3.53 12.10
C ALA A 168 -11.84 3.23 12.17
N VAL A 169 -12.19 1.97 11.98
CA VAL A 169 -13.55 1.47 12.16
C VAL A 169 -13.55 0.57 13.39
N GLY A 170 -14.32 0.95 14.40
CA GLY A 170 -14.52 0.18 15.61
C GLY A 170 -15.27 -1.13 15.36
N ILE A 171 -15.16 -2.08 16.28
CA ILE A 171 -15.92 -3.34 16.24
C ILE A 171 -17.43 -3.11 16.27
N ASP A 172 -17.87 -2.00 16.89
CA ASP A 172 -19.26 -1.53 16.95
C ASP A 172 -19.74 -0.86 15.65
N GLY A 173 -18.83 -0.65 14.67
CA GLY A 173 -19.12 0.06 13.43
C GLY A 173 -19.01 1.58 13.52
N THR A 174 -18.43 2.13 14.58
CA THR A 174 -18.12 3.56 14.67
C THR A 174 -16.90 3.88 13.83
N LEU A 175 -16.99 4.88 12.93
CA LEU A 175 -15.85 5.45 12.21
C LEU A 175 -15.20 6.54 13.06
N TYR A 176 -13.89 6.47 13.17
CA TYR A 176 -13.03 7.50 13.73
C TYR A 176 -12.09 8.04 12.66
N ALA A 177 -11.74 9.34 12.75
CA ALA A 177 -10.76 10.00 11.89
C ALA A 177 -9.91 10.96 12.69
N TRP A 178 -8.64 11.15 12.29
CA TRP A 178 -7.72 12.12 12.90
C TRP A 178 -6.56 12.44 11.95
N GLY A 179 -5.78 13.46 12.27
CA GLY A 179 -4.71 14.00 11.42
C GLY A 179 -5.14 15.26 10.72
N ARG A 180 -4.63 15.49 9.51
CA ARG A 180 -4.83 16.70 8.72
C ARG A 180 -6.20 16.71 8.05
N ASP A 181 -6.89 17.86 8.10
CA ASP A 181 -8.07 18.24 7.30
C ASP A 181 -9.24 17.25 7.24
N VAL A 182 -9.25 16.22 8.10
CA VAL A 182 -10.30 15.19 8.12
C VAL A 182 -11.45 15.57 9.05
N VAL A 183 -11.26 16.60 9.87
CA VAL A 183 -12.13 16.95 11.00
C VAL A 183 -13.08 18.10 10.69
N ASP A 184 -13.09 18.60 9.45
CA ASP A 184 -14.07 19.62 9.00
C ASP A 184 -15.48 19.05 8.73
N TRP A 185 -15.78 17.93 9.37
CA TRP A 185 -17.14 17.54 9.66
C TRP A 185 -17.75 18.66 10.52
N PRO A 186 -18.96 19.17 10.20
CA PRO A 186 -19.55 20.21 11.00
C PRO A 186 -19.54 19.76 12.45
N SER A 187 -18.71 20.42 13.24
CA SER A 187 -18.82 20.34 14.67
C SER A 187 -20.29 20.70 14.99
N SER A 188 -20.87 20.06 15.99
CA SER A 188 -22.22 20.37 16.48
C SER A 188 -22.46 21.85 16.76
N ASN A 189 -21.46 22.70 16.61
CA ASN A 189 -21.40 24.12 16.92
C ASN A 189 -21.42 25.04 15.68
N GLY A 190 -21.40 24.52 14.43
CA GLY A 190 -21.54 25.33 13.21
C GLY A 190 -20.36 26.25 12.88
N GLU A 191 -19.21 26.06 13.48
CA GLU A 191 -18.00 26.83 13.16
C GLU A 191 -17.12 26.04 12.17
N ASP A 192 -17.13 26.46 10.92
CA ASP A 192 -16.25 25.94 9.85
C ASP A 192 -14.82 26.45 10.11
N ASN A 193 -13.96 25.60 10.67
CA ASN A 193 -12.58 25.94 10.93
C ASN A 193 -11.67 24.95 10.20
N TRP A 194 -11.32 25.27 8.95
CA TRP A 194 -10.56 24.51 7.96
C TRP A 194 -9.10 24.17 8.38
N ASP A 195 -8.62 24.64 9.53
CA ASP A 195 -7.25 24.49 10.00
C ASP A 195 -7.12 23.53 11.20
N LYS A 196 -8.13 22.68 11.43
CA LYS A 196 -8.16 21.77 12.59
C LYS A 196 -7.54 20.41 12.28
N HIS A 197 -6.29 20.27 12.70
CA HIS A 197 -5.66 18.96 12.83
C HIS A 197 -6.07 18.33 14.17
N SER A 198 -6.59 17.10 14.13
CA SER A 198 -6.81 16.34 15.36
C SER A 198 -5.63 15.44 15.65
N THR A 199 -5.06 15.57 16.85
CA THR A 199 -4.02 14.66 17.34
C THR A 199 -4.57 13.40 18.02
N HIS A 200 -5.90 13.28 18.11
CA HIS A 200 -6.61 12.12 18.71
C HIS A 200 -7.72 11.64 17.77
N PRO A 201 -8.10 10.34 17.84
CA PRO A 201 -9.25 9.82 17.13
C PRO A 201 -10.54 10.57 17.47
N VAL A 202 -11.24 11.08 16.45
CA VAL A 202 -12.53 11.78 16.56
C VAL A 202 -13.62 10.94 15.94
N ARG A 203 -14.73 10.74 16.65
CA ARG A 203 -15.90 10.02 16.15
C ARG A 203 -16.58 10.79 15.01
N MET A 204 -16.80 10.09 13.88
CA MET A 204 -17.35 10.70 12.65
C MET A 204 -18.74 10.18 12.28
N MET A 205 -18.93 8.85 12.26
CA MET A 205 -20.12 8.21 11.70
C MET A 205 -20.32 6.84 12.33
N ASP A 206 -21.58 6.37 12.31
CA ASP A 206 -21.95 5.03 12.79
C ASP A 206 -22.36 4.10 11.66
N ASN A 207 -22.47 2.81 12.01
CA ASN A 207 -22.88 1.74 11.07
C ASN A 207 -21.94 1.55 9.89
N VAL A 208 -20.64 1.79 10.08
CA VAL A 208 -19.59 1.62 9.08
C VAL A 208 -19.08 0.19 9.10
N ARG A 209 -18.98 -0.40 7.91
CA ARG A 209 -18.39 -1.71 7.69
C ARG A 209 -16.94 -1.60 7.25
N GLN A 210 -16.63 -0.66 6.34
CA GLN A 210 -15.32 -0.45 5.75
C GLN A 210 -15.10 1.04 5.48
N ALA A 211 -13.87 1.51 5.69
CA ALA A 211 -13.41 2.82 5.26
C ALA A 211 -12.17 2.68 4.36
N SER A 212 -12.01 3.57 3.40
CA SER A 212 -10.84 3.67 2.53
C SER A 212 -10.43 5.14 2.40
N ALA A 213 -9.14 5.39 2.56
CA ALA A 213 -8.55 6.70 2.55
C ALA A 213 -7.91 6.99 1.19
N GLY A 214 -8.35 8.03 0.48
CA GLY A 214 -7.67 8.61 -0.67
C GLY A 214 -6.65 9.66 -0.26
N LEU A 215 -6.16 10.47 -1.22
CA LEU A 215 -5.19 11.52 -0.91
C LEU A 215 -5.81 12.59 0.02
N GLN A 216 -6.96 13.10 -0.35
CA GLN A 216 -7.72 14.14 0.39
C GLN A 216 -9.23 13.88 0.32
N PHE A 217 -9.66 12.64 0.20
CA PHE A 217 -11.07 12.25 0.23
C PHE A 217 -11.22 10.90 0.91
N ILE A 218 -12.41 10.62 1.40
CA ILE A 218 -12.73 9.43 2.16
C ILE A 218 -13.89 8.71 1.49
N MET A 219 -13.80 7.38 1.43
CA MET A 219 -14.87 6.48 0.99
C MET A 219 -15.25 5.54 2.12
N VAL A 220 -16.55 5.37 2.35
CA VAL A 220 -17.07 4.56 3.45
C VAL A 220 -18.19 3.66 2.96
N VAL A 221 -18.12 2.37 3.24
CA VAL A 221 -19.20 1.42 3.05
C VAL A 221 -19.89 1.17 4.38
N ARG A 222 -21.18 1.43 4.44
CA ARG A 222 -22.01 1.15 5.63
C ARG A 222 -22.47 -0.31 5.68
N ASN A 223 -22.99 -0.73 6.83
CA ASN A 223 -23.49 -2.10 7.04
C ASN A 223 -24.65 -2.47 6.11
N ASP A 224 -25.43 -1.49 5.64
CA ASP A 224 -26.52 -1.68 4.67
C ASP A 224 -26.04 -1.81 3.21
N GLY A 225 -24.72 -1.71 2.98
CA GLY A 225 -24.10 -1.76 1.66
C GLY A 225 -24.14 -0.45 0.89
N SER A 226 -24.59 0.65 1.47
CA SER A 226 -24.50 1.97 0.85
C SER A 226 -23.06 2.51 0.93
N LEU A 227 -22.59 3.09 -0.19
CA LEU A 227 -21.30 3.76 -0.30
C LEU A 227 -21.48 5.26 -0.14
N TRP A 228 -20.67 5.86 0.70
CA TRP A 228 -20.63 7.29 1.00
C TRP A 228 -19.23 7.83 0.81
N GLY A 229 -19.11 9.11 0.40
CA GLY A 229 -17.82 9.78 0.25
C GLY A 229 -17.90 11.26 0.57
N TRP A 230 -16.75 11.85 0.93
CA TRP A 230 -16.59 13.30 1.15
C TRP A 230 -15.12 13.69 1.02
N GLY A 231 -14.87 15.00 0.95
CA GLY A 231 -13.56 15.60 0.75
C GLY A 231 -13.40 16.21 -0.63
N HIS A 232 -12.17 16.25 -1.12
CA HIS A 232 -11.81 16.79 -2.44
C HIS A 232 -12.50 16.06 -3.58
N ASN A 233 -12.85 16.81 -4.65
CA ASN A 233 -13.61 16.28 -5.80
C ASN A 233 -13.26 16.89 -7.16
N GLU A 234 -12.14 17.62 -7.29
CA GLU A 234 -11.77 18.31 -8.53
C GLU A 234 -11.68 17.39 -9.77
N SER A 235 -11.40 16.11 -9.57
CA SER A 235 -11.36 15.09 -10.61
C SER A 235 -12.64 14.23 -10.68
N GLY A 236 -13.67 14.55 -9.90
CA GLY A 236 -14.88 13.73 -9.78
C GLY A 236 -14.69 12.48 -8.90
N GLN A 237 -13.68 12.45 -8.03
CA GLN A 237 -13.34 11.28 -7.19
C GLN A 237 -14.43 10.92 -6.17
N LEU A 238 -15.39 11.79 -5.89
CA LEU A 238 -16.57 11.47 -5.08
C LEU A 238 -17.64 10.67 -5.88
N GLY A 239 -17.63 10.75 -7.23
CA GLY A 239 -18.55 9.96 -8.05
C GLY A 239 -20.03 10.38 -7.97
N ASN A 240 -20.28 11.62 -7.62
CA ASN A 240 -21.64 12.18 -7.42
C ASN A 240 -22.19 12.93 -8.64
N GLY A 241 -21.46 12.95 -9.76
CA GLY A 241 -21.81 13.65 -11.00
C GLY A 241 -21.39 15.12 -11.03
N THR A 242 -20.55 15.55 -10.09
CA THR A 242 -19.97 16.90 -10.04
C THR A 242 -18.48 16.85 -9.78
N THR A 243 -17.81 18.00 -9.87
CA THR A 243 -16.42 18.23 -9.45
C THR A 243 -16.33 19.10 -8.20
N ASP A 244 -17.47 19.42 -7.58
CA ASP A 244 -17.50 20.19 -6.35
C ASP A 244 -17.08 19.32 -5.17
N GLU A 245 -16.20 19.83 -4.32
CA GLU A 245 -15.84 19.18 -3.07
C GLU A 245 -17.03 19.09 -2.11
N SER A 246 -17.04 18.09 -1.27
CA SER A 246 -18.09 17.95 -0.26
C SER A 246 -17.45 17.81 1.13
N PRO A 247 -17.71 18.76 2.04
CA PRO A 247 -17.24 18.63 3.43
C PRO A 247 -18.09 17.62 4.23
N ARG A 248 -19.20 17.12 3.67
CA ARG A 248 -20.12 16.18 4.32
C ARG A 248 -20.28 14.89 3.51
N PRO A 249 -20.52 13.73 4.17
CA PRO A 249 -20.80 12.50 3.43
C PRO A 249 -21.98 12.64 2.49
N ILE A 250 -21.76 12.24 1.25
CA ILE A 250 -22.80 12.11 0.21
C ILE A 250 -22.91 10.65 -0.19
N ARG A 251 -24.13 10.20 -0.47
CA ARG A 251 -24.38 8.83 -0.95
C ARG A 251 -24.04 8.72 -2.42
N ILE A 252 -23.32 7.64 -2.80
CA ILE A 252 -22.77 7.47 -4.15
C ILE A 252 -23.37 6.24 -4.84
N LEU A 253 -23.26 5.07 -4.20
CA LEU A 253 -23.69 3.78 -4.74
C LEU A 253 -24.40 2.94 -3.68
N ASP A 254 -25.13 1.92 -4.16
CA ASP A 254 -25.74 0.88 -3.33
C ASP A 254 -25.19 -0.50 -3.66
N ASN A 255 -25.43 -1.44 -2.74
CA ASN A 255 -25.03 -2.83 -2.86
C ASN A 255 -23.49 -2.99 -3.02
N VAL A 256 -22.70 -2.12 -2.40
CA VAL A 256 -21.25 -2.17 -2.40
C VAL A 256 -20.77 -3.09 -1.28
N ARG A 257 -19.86 -4.02 -1.60
CA ARG A 257 -19.22 -4.89 -0.61
C ARG A 257 -17.78 -4.49 -0.28
N GLN A 258 -17.09 -3.78 -1.19
CA GLN A 258 -15.72 -3.31 -1.00
C GLN A 258 -15.52 -1.99 -1.74
N VAL A 259 -14.73 -1.10 -1.16
CA VAL A 259 -14.24 0.14 -1.79
C VAL A 259 -12.71 0.23 -1.64
N SER A 260 -12.05 0.82 -2.63
CA SER A 260 -10.64 1.18 -2.57
C SER A 260 -10.45 2.55 -3.20
N ALA A 261 -9.85 3.47 -2.46
CA ALA A 261 -9.53 4.83 -2.87
C ALA A 261 -8.04 4.93 -3.21
N GLY A 262 -7.73 5.47 -4.39
CA GLY A 262 -6.39 5.85 -4.81
C GLY A 262 -6.10 7.32 -4.49
N ALA A 263 -5.17 7.96 -5.21
CA ALA A 263 -4.87 9.37 -4.97
C ALA A 263 -6.08 10.28 -5.26
N ALA A 264 -6.64 10.18 -6.46
CA ALA A 264 -7.78 10.99 -6.91
C ALA A 264 -8.82 10.16 -7.70
N HIS A 265 -8.83 8.83 -7.54
CA HIS A 265 -9.83 7.95 -8.12
C HIS A 265 -10.31 6.94 -7.09
N ALA A 266 -11.44 6.34 -7.35
CA ALA A 266 -12.02 5.34 -6.47
C ALA A 266 -12.57 4.16 -7.27
N MET A 267 -12.57 3.00 -6.63
CA MET A 267 -13.14 1.76 -7.15
C MET A 267 -14.05 1.11 -6.13
N ALA A 268 -15.14 0.53 -6.59
CA ALA A 268 -16.05 -0.22 -5.74
C ALA A 268 -16.46 -1.55 -6.39
N ILE A 269 -16.50 -2.60 -5.58
CA ILE A 269 -17.08 -3.89 -5.96
C ILE A 269 -18.47 -3.97 -5.36
N ARG A 270 -19.46 -4.23 -6.20
CA ARG A 270 -20.82 -4.53 -5.76
C ARG A 270 -20.99 -5.97 -5.31
N ASN A 271 -22.11 -6.26 -4.65
CA ASN A 271 -22.43 -7.61 -4.16
C ASN A 271 -22.55 -8.67 -5.29
N ASP A 272 -22.87 -8.23 -6.53
CA ASP A 272 -22.89 -9.07 -7.73
C ASP A 272 -21.51 -9.38 -8.32
N GLY A 273 -20.44 -8.82 -7.73
CA GLY A 273 -19.05 -8.97 -8.19
C GLY A 273 -18.67 -8.01 -9.32
N SER A 274 -19.52 -7.08 -9.73
CA SER A 274 -19.17 -6.04 -10.70
C SER A 274 -18.27 -4.99 -10.08
N LEU A 275 -17.19 -4.60 -10.81
CA LEU A 275 -16.25 -3.54 -10.46
C LEU A 275 -16.66 -2.24 -11.15
N TRP A 276 -16.71 -1.17 -10.40
CA TRP A 276 -16.99 0.18 -10.83
C TRP A 276 -15.86 1.10 -10.44
N ALA A 277 -15.51 2.09 -11.31
CA ALA A 277 -14.44 3.06 -11.07
C ALA A 277 -14.87 4.46 -11.49
N TRP A 278 -14.31 5.50 -10.84
CA TRP A 278 -14.58 6.90 -11.12
C TRP A 278 -13.47 7.80 -10.56
N GLY A 279 -13.52 9.09 -10.91
CA GLY A 279 -12.53 10.09 -10.54
C GLY A 279 -11.52 10.33 -11.65
N ASP A 280 -10.28 10.61 -11.26
CA ASP A 280 -9.17 10.89 -12.16
C ASP A 280 -8.84 9.70 -13.07
N ASN A 281 -8.61 9.99 -14.36
CA ASN A 281 -8.29 9.02 -15.40
C ASN A 281 -7.21 9.49 -16.37
N GLU A 282 -6.48 10.56 -16.07
CA GLU A 282 -5.43 11.09 -16.95
C GLU A 282 -4.33 10.06 -17.24
N SER A 283 -4.08 9.17 -16.28
CA SER A 283 -3.17 8.03 -16.41
C SER A 283 -3.88 6.71 -16.73
N CYS A 284 -5.11 6.73 -17.21
CA CYS A 284 -5.93 5.54 -17.51
C CYS A 284 -6.23 4.65 -16.29
N GLN A 285 -6.17 5.19 -15.08
CA GLN A 285 -6.33 4.45 -13.82
C GLN A 285 -7.73 3.90 -13.58
N LEU A 286 -8.74 4.33 -14.33
CA LEU A 286 -10.08 3.75 -14.29
C LEU A 286 -10.21 2.45 -15.09
N GLY A 287 -9.42 2.29 -16.17
CA GLY A 287 -9.43 1.07 -16.99
C GLY A 287 -10.60 0.99 -17.99
N ASP A 288 -11.29 2.10 -18.26
CA ASP A 288 -12.44 2.17 -19.18
C ASP A 288 -12.05 2.27 -20.66
N GLY A 289 -10.75 2.22 -20.97
CA GLY A 289 -10.19 2.36 -22.32
C GLY A 289 -9.98 3.81 -22.77
N THR A 290 -10.13 4.77 -21.87
CA THR A 290 -9.93 6.21 -22.11
C THR A 290 -8.98 6.81 -21.09
N SER A 291 -8.63 8.09 -21.30
CA SER A 291 -7.93 8.93 -20.31
C SER A 291 -8.80 10.11 -19.84
N LYS A 292 -10.11 9.95 -19.84
CA LYS A 292 -11.06 10.99 -19.41
C LYS A 292 -11.56 10.73 -18.01
N ASN A 293 -11.51 11.73 -17.16
CA ASN A 293 -12.08 11.68 -15.81
C ASN A 293 -13.57 11.31 -15.86
N ARG A 294 -14.04 10.64 -14.82
CA ARG A 294 -15.44 10.25 -14.67
C ARG A 294 -16.01 10.76 -13.36
N GLU A 295 -16.96 11.65 -13.46
CA GLU A 295 -17.68 12.19 -12.31
C GLU A 295 -18.73 11.22 -11.76
N LEU A 296 -19.07 10.18 -12.51
CA LEU A 296 -20.00 9.11 -12.14
C LEU A 296 -19.33 7.74 -12.27
N PRO A 297 -19.67 6.77 -11.42
CA PRO A 297 -19.16 5.40 -11.50
C PRO A 297 -19.42 4.76 -12.86
N VAL A 298 -18.38 4.20 -13.49
CA VAL A 298 -18.44 3.41 -14.73
C VAL A 298 -18.05 1.96 -14.45
N LYS A 299 -18.75 1.02 -15.09
CA LYS A 299 -18.47 -0.41 -14.92
C LYS A 299 -17.19 -0.79 -15.71
N ILE A 300 -16.28 -1.53 -15.07
CA ILE A 300 -14.98 -1.93 -15.62
C ILE A 300 -14.89 -3.44 -15.86
N LEU A 301 -15.17 -4.25 -14.84
CA LEU A 301 -15.03 -5.71 -14.86
C LEU A 301 -16.21 -6.40 -14.17
N ASP A 302 -16.32 -7.69 -14.41
CA ASP A 302 -17.21 -8.61 -13.68
C ASP A 302 -16.39 -9.67 -12.92
N ASN A 303 -17.03 -10.36 -11.99
CA ASN A 303 -16.45 -11.47 -11.21
C ASN A 303 -15.20 -11.09 -10.40
N VAL A 304 -15.10 -9.84 -9.94
CA VAL A 304 -13.98 -9.33 -9.15
C VAL A 304 -14.12 -9.75 -7.70
N SER A 305 -13.07 -10.31 -7.09
CA SER A 305 -13.02 -10.68 -5.66
C SER A 305 -12.44 -9.58 -4.78
N GLN A 306 -11.41 -8.87 -5.27
CA GLN A 306 -10.68 -7.83 -4.53
C GLN A 306 -10.19 -6.75 -5.49
N VAL A 307 -10.10 -5.52 -5.00
CA VAL A 307 -9.45 -4.39 -5.68
C VAL A 307 -8.48 -3.69 -4.75
N SER A 308 -7.45 -3.10 -5.35
CA SER A 308 -6.52 -2.19 -4.69
C SER A 308 -6.17 -1.05 -5.65
N ALA A 309 -6.39 0.17 -5.21
CA ALA A 309 -6.04 1.39 -5.92
C ALA A 309 -4.68 1.89 -5.45
N GLY A 310 -3.76 2.10 -6.39
CA GLY A 310 -2.51 2.79 -6.14
C GLY A 310 -2.66 4.31 -6.33
N ASN A 311 -1.54 5.01 -6.54
CA ASN A 311 -1.59 6.47 -6.77
C ASN A 311 -2.35 6.80 -8.06
N ASN A 312 -1.83 6.35 -9.22
CA ASN A 312 -2.41 6.59 -10.55
C ASN A 312 -2.55 5.28 -11.34
N TYR A 313 -2.79 4.18 -10.69
CA TYR A 313 -3.02 2.86 -11.29
C TYR A 313 -3.92 2.02 -10.39
N SER A 314 -4.38 0.92 -10.91
CA SER A 314 -5.34 0.05 -10.24
C SER A 314 -5.04 -1.41 -10.50
N MET A 315 -5.37 -2.26 -9.55
CA MET A 315 -5.30 -3.71 -9.69
C MET A 315 -6.55 -4.39 -9.16
N ALA A 316 -6.91 -5.52 -9.77
CA ALA A 316 -8.05 -6.32 -9.37
C ALA A 316 -7.73 -7.81 -9.44
N VAL A 317 -8.20 -8.56 -8.44
CA VAL A 317 -8.20 -10.02 -8.42
C VAL A 317 -9.60 -10.52 -8.76
N LEU A 318 -9.72 -11.41 -9.73
CA LEU A 318 -11.00 -12.06 -10.05
C LEU A 318 -11.28 -13.23 -9.08
N ASN A 319 -12.52 -13.68 -9.01
CA ASN A 319 -12.92 -14.88 -8.26
C ASN A 319 -12.17 -16.15 -8.73
N THR A 320 -11.67 -16.17 -9.97
CA THR A 320 -10.82 -17.23 -10.52
C THR A 320 -9.40 -17.23 -9.96
N GLY A 321 -8.96 -16.11 -9.33
CA GLY A 321 -7.60 -15.89 -8.87
C GLY A 321 -6.70 -15.27 -9.94
N GLN A 322 -7.25 -14.71 -11.00
CA GLN A 322 -6.50 -13.94 -11.99
C GLN A 322 -6.31 -12.51 -11.51
N LEU A 323 -5.08 -12.00 -11.57
CA LEU A 323 -4.72 -10.62 -11.26
C LEU A 323 -4.67 -9.81 -12.55
N PHE A 324 -5.34 -8.67 -12.54
CA PHE A 324 -5.30 -7.67 -13.60
C PHE A 324 -4.77 -6.34 -13.06
N GLY A 325 -4.07 -5.59 -13.93
CA GLY A 325 -3.57 -4.25 -13.62
C GLY A 325 -3.78 -3.29 -14.79
N TRP A 326 -3.94 -1.98 -14.48
CA TRP A 326 -4.10 -0.93 -15.46
C TRP A 326 -3.77 0.43 -14.86
N GLY A 327 -3.63 1.45 -15.72
CA GLY A 327 -3.24 2.81 -15.34
C GLY A 327 -1.79 3.12 -15.66
N ASN A 328 -1.15 3.95 -14.83
CA ASN A 328 0.27 4.29 -14.95
C ASN A 328 1.14 3.05 -14.69
N ASN A 329 2.04 2.76 -15.63
CA ASN A 329 2.97 1.62 -15.58
C ASN A 329 4.41 2.03 -15.88
N GLN A 330 4.76 3.32 -15.67
CA GLN A 330 6.10 3.83 -15.98
C GLN A 330 7.21 3.09 -15.24
N ASN A 331 6.91 2.57 -14.04
CA ASN A 331 7.82 1.78 -13.23
C ASN A 331 7.53 0.26 -13.30
N GLY A 332 6.58 -0.19 -14.13
CA GLY A 332 6.15 -1.60 -14.15
C GLY A 332 5.28 -2.02 -12.96
N GLN A 333 4.62 -1.06 -12.29
CA GLN A 333 3.89 -1.28 -11.04
C GLN A 333 2.58 -2.04 -11.20
N CYS A 334 1.99 -2.09 -12.40
CA CYS A 334 0.69 -2.74 -12.61
C CYS A 334 0.64 -3.72 -13.79
N SER A 335 1.70 -3.82 -14.60
CA SER A 335 1.76 -4.77 -15.71
C SER A 335 3.20 -5.17 -16.02
N LEU A 336 3.37 -6.38 -16.57
CA LEU A 336 4.66 -6.89 -17.06
C LEU A 336 5.00 -6.42 -18.48
N THR A 337 4.11 -5.72 -19.13
CA THR A 337 4.34 -5.15 -20.46
C THR A 337 5.21 -3.90 -20.38
N LYS A 338 5.86 -3.56 -21.51
CA LYS A 338 6.70 -2.34 -21.62
C LYS A 338 5.89 -1.07 -21.88
N SER A 339 4.57 -1.15 -21.87
CA SER A 339 3.71 0.02 -22.05
C SER A 339 3.72 0.89 -20.81
N TYR A 340 3.89 2.19 -20.96
CA TYR A 340 3.88 3.15 -19.84
C TYR A 340 2.47 3.46 -19.33
N LEU A 341 1.44 3.27 -20.16
CA LEU A 341 0.04 3.47 -19.83
C LEU A 341 -0.78 2.26 -20.29
N ILE A 342 -1.57 1.72 -19.39
CA ILE A 342 -2.44 0.58 -19.63
C ILE A 342 -3.89 1.06 -19.54
N ALA A 343 -4.53 1.28 -20.69
CA ALA A 343 -5.86 1.89 -20.72
C ALA A 343 -7.01 0.93 -20.37
N LYS A 344 -6.79 -0.38 -20.43
CA LYS A 344 -7.75 -1.43 -20.08
C LYS A 344 -7.10 -2.47 -19.20
N PRO A 345 -7.86 -3.18 -18.34
CA PRO A 345 -7.31 -4.25 -17.52
C PRO A 345 -6.49 -5.26 -18.32
N GLU A 346 -5.20 -5.38 -18.01
CA GLU A 346 -4.29 -6.40 -18.55
C GLU A 346 -3.98 -7.46 -17.50
N LYS A 347 -3.97 -8.73 -17.91
CA LYS A 347 -3.64 -9.84 -17.02
C LYS A 347 -2.17 -9.81 -16.61
N VAL A 348 -1.92 -9.89 -15.32
CA VAL A 348 -0.59 -9.88 -14.70
C VAL A 348 -0.15 -11.26 -14.24
N ALA A 349 -1.04 -11.98 -13.52
CA ALA A 349 -0.72 -13.27 -12.93
C ALA A 349 -1.96 -14.15 -12.77
N ASP A 350 -1.73 -15.44 -12.54
CA ASP A 350 -2.73 -16.43 -12.12
C ASP A 350 -2.48 -16.89 -10.68
N GLY A 351 -3.47 -17.49 -10.05
CA GLY A 351 -3.34 -18.09 -8.72
C GLY A 351 -3.12 -17.06 -7.61
N VAL A 352 -3.60 -15.83 -7.79
CA VAL A 352 -3.45 -14.74 -6.81
C VAL A 352 -4.56 -14.80 -5.76
N LYS A 353 -4.18 -14.63 -4.49
CA LYS A 353 -5.03 -14.57 -3.30
C LYS A 353 -5.41 -13.15 -2.93
N SER A 354 -4.42 -12.24 -2.93
CA SER A 354 -4.61 -10.84 -2.59
C SER A 354 -3.57 -9.93 -3.25
N VAL A 355 -3.89 -8.63 -3.34
CA VAL A 355 -3.02 -7.59 -3.88
C VAL A 355 -3.12 -6.33 -3.03
N SER A 356 -1.99 -5.63 -2.85
CA SER A 356 -1.92 -4.29 -2.27
C SER A 356 -1.07 -3.39 -3.17
N CYS A 357 -1.59 -2.20 -3.44
CA CYS A 357 -0.99 -1.17 -4.28
C CYS A 357 -0.57 0.02 -3.44
N CYS A 358 0.53 0.65 -3.83
CA CYS A 358 0.95 1.95 -3.28
C CYS A 358 1.29 2.94 -4.39
N ASP A 359 2.27 3.83 -4.19
CA ASP A 359 2.60 4.86 -5.19
C ASP A 359 3.22 4.31 -6.47
N LEU A 360 4.31 3.54 -6.33
CA LEU A 360 5.19 3.14 -7.42
C LEU A 360 5.39 1.64 -7.53
N SER A 361 4.78 0.86 -6.65
CA SER A 361 4.94 -0.59 -6.61
C SER A 361 3.69 -1.29 -6.12
N SER A 362 3.55 -2.56 -6.46
CA SER A 362 2.50 -3.44 -5.96
C SER A 362 3.11 -4.69 -5.35
N ILE A 363 2.43 -5.24 -4.36
CA ILE A 363 2.75 -6.53 -3.78
C ILE A 363 1.52 -7.41 -3.88
N TYR A 364 1.69 -8.67 -4.28
CA TYR A 364 0.59 -9.62 -4.29
C TYR A 364 1.01 -10.97 -3.69
N LEU A 365 0.02 -11.65 -3.14
CA LEU A 365 0.15 -12.95 -2.54
C LEU A 365 -0.50 -13.99 -3.44
N THR A 366 0.22 -15.07 -3.76
CA THR A 366 -0.34 -16.20 -4.50
C THR A 366 -1.11 -17.15 -3.57
N LYS A 367 -1.87 -18.08 -4.14
CA LYS A 367 -2.57 -19.15 -3.41
C LYS A 367 -1.59 -20.16 -2.77
N GLU A 368 -0.35 -20.22 -3.24
CA GLU A 368 0.75 -20.97 -2.62
C GLU A 368 1.53 -20.14 -1.58
N ASP A 369 0.95 -19.03 -1.10
CA ASP A 369 1.50 -18.13 -0.10
C ASP A 369 2.85 -17.47 -0.47
N LYS A 370 3.15 -17.40 -1.78
CA LYS A 370 4.32 -16.67 -2.29
C LYS A 370 4.04 -15.19 -2.39
N VAL A 371 4.96 -14.40 -1.87
CA VAL A 371 4.96 -12.94 -1.99
C VAL A 371 5.65 -12.54 -3.29
N CYS A 372 4.96 -11.76 -4.12
CA CYS A 372 5.47 -11.24 -5.38
C CYS A 372 5.36 -9.71 -5.39
N ILE A 373 6.36 -9.04 -5.95
CA ILE A 373 6.45 -7.58 -6.01
C ILE A 373 6.53 -7.13 -7.46
N LEU A 374 5.86 -6.04 -7.80
CA LEU A 374 5.97 -5.32 -9.06
C LEU A 374 6.46 -3.88 -8.80
N PRO A 375 7.44 -3.39 -9.56
CA PRO A 375 8.24 -4.12 -10.56
C PRO A 375 9.09 -5.22 -9.90
N SER A 376 9.29 -6.31 -10.63
CA SER A 376 10.27 -7.34 -10.24
C SER A 376 11.66 -6.79 -10.55
N TYR A 377 12.43 -6.43 -9.53
CA TYR A 377 13.83 -6.02 -9.62
C TYR A 377 14.75 -7.24 -9.75
#